data_18faeb0418008865e86bef27a0f0dd1a
#
_entry.id   18faeb0418008865e86bef27a0f0dd1a
#
_cell.length_a   1.000
_cell.length_b   1.000
_cell.length_c   1.000
_cell.angle_alpha   90.00
_cell.angle_beta   90.00
_cell.angle_gamma   90.00
#
_symmetry.space_group_name_H-M   'P 1'
#
loop_
_entity.id
_entity.type
_entity.pdbx_description
1 polymer ?
#
loop_
_entity_poly.entity_id
_entity_poly.type
_entity_poly.pdbx_seq_one_letter_code
_entity_poly.pdbx_strand_id
1 'polypeptide(L)'
;MNEHPNSNFTKLAVLEFADRLYVTGRQDEAVKMYEDVLYSAQTLDVASRAALSLVQGSIDKAKFDRAKDFMLKILNRNQEYLLNDASKLTTLAGVFHEKKMDDIAARIYEILLARLNKNDDDYETVLKNLGIALTGTPDTQKAYEYLKRYQSEFADGQYAAIVQNALDKLFFARNDESNATKLHDHYDALIEKYGKTDVGAKALKEQVALYLKERKFDSVLRYTQAVRDLNDTDASAVLDQAALNLASEAIRQNDCVTAVNLTENYGVGEKIGAKFKLFDCYMRLSRFAAAHELASQNILAPDMLDRVEWLIKLASVLIKTQKYNDALRVADEALAIASRQEYADVSPVLFYRFEALMGLGRLTDAAATITAVETLRKNDFKVIELYDRMAEATYGANDFLNASVYAKKAIDLQKRLHIATFSPKIDFEYIGSLSKLDRLDEALQAAQELVDTRLDPENRLRALAQISEIYIKLKRESEAKPYLQECVGSNLQSSWKAICAEQMKLVE
;
A
#
# COMPACT_ATOMS: atom_id res chain seq x y z
N MET A 1 79.72 13.66 23.69
CA MET A 1 78.39 13.24 24.19
C MET A 1 78.39 12.86 25.68
N ASN A 2 79.53 12.44 26.23
CA ASN A 2 79.53 11.93 27.61
C ASN A 2 79.62 13.02 28.70
N GLU A 3 80.03 14.28 28.39
CA GLU A 3 80.21 15.35 29.38
C GLU A 3 78.95 16.08 29.79
N HIS A 4 77.94 16.13 28.90
CA HIS A 4 76.65 16.79 29.13
C HIS A 4 75.50 16.01 28.50
N PRO A 5 75.15 14.83 28.98
CA PRO A 5 74.19 13.94 28.31
C PRO A 5 72.76 14.52 28.22
N ASN A 6 72.44 15.46 29.05
CA ASN A 6 71.11 16.08 29.09
C ASN A 6 71.05 17.46 28.41
N SER A 7 72.15 17.94 27.81
CA SER A 7 72.10 19.25 27.14
C SER A 7 71.23 19.22 25.86
N ASN A 8 70.62 20.33 25.52
CA ASN A 8 69.85 20.43 24.26
C ASN A 8 70.65 20.08 23.04
N PHE A 9 71.93 20.44 22.99
CA PHE A 9 72.84 20.07 21.90
C PHE A 9 73.01 18.55 21.77
N THR A 10 73.20 17.87 22.88
CA THR A 10 73.29 16.42 22.87
C THR A 10 71.98 15.77 22.44
N LYS A 11 70.82 16.25 22.90
CA LYS A 11 69.52 15.74 22.48
C LYS A 11 69.23 15.99 20.99
N LEU A 12 69.56 17.16 20.45
CA LEU A 12 69.46 17.44 19.03
C LEU A 12 70.37 16.52 18.20
N ALA A 13 71.61 16.29 18.63
CA ALA A 13 72.49 15.36 17.94
C ALA A 13 71.97 13.90 17.99
N VAL A 14 71.32 13.52 19.06
CA VAL A 14 70.63 12.19 19.15
C VAL A 14 69.48 12.12 18.17
N LEU A 15 68.68 13.18 18.05
CA LEU A 15 67.61 13.24 17.03
C LEU A 15 68.11 13.16 15.59
N GLU A 16 69.21 13.90 15.26
CA GLU A 16 69.79 13.81 13.93
C GLU A 16 70.34 12.40 13.61
N PHE A 17 70.90 11.73 14.64
CA PHE A 17 71.35 10.36 14.47
C PHE A 17 70.17 9.39 14.30
N ALA A 18 69.10 9.57 15.06
CA ALA A 18 67.88 8.79 14.98
C ALA A 18 67.17 8.98 13.60
N ASP A 19 67.16 10.21 13.07
CA ASP A 19 66.63 10.51 11.73
C ASP A 19 67.43 9.73 10.64
N ARG A 20 68.74 9.65 10.76
CA ARG A 20 69.58 8.84 9.85
C ARG A 20 69.30 7.34 9.97
N LEU A 21 69.16 6.83 11.20
CA LEU A 21 68.77 5.45 11.43
C LEU A 21 67.41 5.13 10.83
N TYR A 22 66.47 6.04 10.97
CA TYR A 22 65.12 5.89 10.42
C TYR A 22 65.15 5.73 8.89
N VAL A 23 65.87 6.60 8.19
CA VAL A 23 66.00 6.57 6.72
C VAL A 23 66.80 5.34 6.25
N THR A 24 67.76 4.85 7.03
CA THR A 24 68.55 3.64 6.67
C THR A 24 67.87 2.32 7.02
N GLY A 25 66.61 2.34 7.43
CA GLY A 25 65.80 1.14 7.70
C GLY A 25 65.85 0.62 9.13
N ARG A 26 66.63 1.25 10.03
CA ARG A 26 66.71 0.88 11.47
C ARG A 26 65.66 1.65 12.28
N GLN A 27 64.39 1.54 11.84
CA GLN A 27 63.27 2.36 12.34
C GLN A 27 62.95 2.10 13.82
N ASP A 28 63.05 0.85 14.29
CA ASP A 28 62.73 0.52 15.70
C ASP A 28 63.73 1.11 16.70
N GLU A 29 65.01 1.19 16.29
CA GLU A 29 66.02 1.86 17.09
C GLU A 29 65.81 3.37 17.09
N ALA A 30 65.52 3.95 15.93
CA ALA A 30 65.22 5.37 15.81
C ALA A 30 64.03 5.76 16.69
N VAL A 31 62.93 4.98 16.70
CA VAL A 31 61.72 5.23 17.51
C VAL A 31 62.09 5.22 19.01
N LYS A 32 62.90 4.27 19.47
CA LYS A 32 63.31 4.28 20.89
C LYS A 32 64.11 5.54 21.24
N MET A 33 64.99 5.97 20.35
CA MET A 33 65.78 7.19 20.58
C MET A 33 64.86 8.46 20.58
N TYR A 34 63.87 8.52 19.72
CA TYR A 34 62.85 9.60 19.75
C TYR A 34 62.07 9.59 21.08
N GLU A 35 61.64 8.44 21.56
CA GLU A 35 60.93 8.32 22.85
C GLU A 35 61.84 8.75 24.02
N ASP A 36 63.09 8.33 24.05
CA ASP A 36 64.06 8.72 25.08
C ASP A 36 64.28 10.23 25.09
N VAL A 37 64.39 10.86 23.92
CA VAL A 37 64.51 12.31 23.84
C VAL A 37 63.22 13.01 24.22
N LEU A 38 62.05 12.53 23.78
CA LEU A 38 60.74 13.14 24.11
C LEU A 38 60.54 13.28 25.64
N TYR A 39 60.93 12.25 26.41
CA TYR A 39 60.72 12.21 27.86
C TYR A 39 61.86 12.79 28.69
N SER A 40 63.05 13.05 28.05
CA SER A 40 64.20 13.60 28.74
C SER A 40 64.63 14.99 28.28
N ALA A 41 63.93 15.59 27.31
CA ALA A 41 64.23 16.92 26.78
C ALA A 41 64.01 18.01 27.84
N GLN A 42 64.92 18.99 27.85
CA GLN A 42 64.82 20.15 28.79
C GLN A 42 63.98 21.29 28.23
N THR A 43 63.79 21.32 26.89
CA THR A 43 62.98 22.36 26.24
C THR A 43 61.84 21.74 25.44
N LEU A 44 60.73 22.50 25.33
CA LEU A 44 59.54 22.07 24.60
C LEU A 44 59.84 21.88 23.12
N ASP A 45 60.74 22.65 22.51
CA ASP A 45 61.07 22.54 21.07
C ASP A 45 61.79 21.22 20.75
N VAL A 46 62.73 20.82 21.59
CA VAL A 46 63.40 19.51 21.41
C VAL A 46 62.43 18.36 21.66
N ALA A 47 61.58 18.46 22.63
CA ALA A 47 60.51 17.48 22.90
C ALA A 47 59.50 17.43 21.73
N SER A 48 59.13 18.58 21.17
CA SER A 48 58.19 18.67 20.04
C SER A 48 58.76 18.06 18.75
N ARG A 49 60.08 18.27 18.48
CA ARG A 49 60.76 17.65 17.35
C ARG A 49 60.75 16.12 17.48
N ALA A 50 61.08 15.60 18.66
CA ALA A 50 61.03 14.17 18.93
C ALA A 50 59.61 13.60 18.74
N ALA A 51 58.61 14.28 19.30
CA ALA A 51 57.21 13.91 19.16
C ALA A 51 56.73 13.91 17.72
N LEU A 52 57.15 14.91 16.91
CA LEU A 52 56.78 14.98 15.47
C LEU A 52 57.39 13.84 14.66
N SER A 53 58.62 13.44 14.97
CA SER A 53 59.25 12.25 14.37
C SER A 53 58.51 10.96 14.78
N LEU A 54 58.02 10.87 16.02
CA LEU A 54 57.15 9.77 16.47
C LEU A 54 55.80 9.76 15.81
N VAL A 55 55.19 10.92 15.54
CA VAL A 55 53.97 11.01 14.72
C VAL A 55 54.19 10.39 13.36
N GLN A 56 55.23 10.82 12.66
CA GLN A 56 55.57 10.31 11.33
C GLN A 56 55.83 8.80 11.37
N GLY A 57 56.69 8.32 12.26
CA GLY A 57 57.00 6.90 12.41
C GLY A 57 55.82 6.03 12.81
N SER A 58 54.85 6.61 13.50
CA SER A 58 53.59 5.92 13.83
C SER A 58 52.66 5.84 12.61
N ILE A 59 52.59 6.89 11.77
CA ILE A 59 51.83 6.92 10.53
C ILE A 59 52.41 5.87 9.55
N ASP A 60 53.74 5.84 9.37
CA ASP A 60 54.40 4.93 8.47
C ASP A 60 54.16 3.45 8.84
N LYS A 61 53.95 3.17 10.10
CA LYS A 61 53.59 1.84 10.65
C LYS A 61 52.08 1.63 10.79
N ALA A 62 51.25 2.50 10.23
CA ALA A 62 49.79 2.47 10.32
C ALA A 62 49.24 2.44 11.78
N LYS A 63 49.98 2.98 12.75
CA LYS A 63 49.58 3.09 14.17
C LYS A 63 48.97 4.47 14.45
N PHE A 64 47.82 4.76 13.83
CA PHE A 64 47.24 6.10 13.82
C PHE A 64 46.84 6.62 15.20
N ASP A 65 46.35 5.78 16.11
CA ASP A 65 46.04 6.20 17.49
C ASP A 65 47.27 6.68 18.23
N ARG A 66 48.37 6.00 18.04
CA ARG A 66 49.67 6.43 18.62
C ARG A 66 50.17 7.73 17.99
N ALA A 67 50.00 7.91 16.69
CA ALA A 67 50.27 9.17 16.02
C ALA A 67 49.46 10.32 16.59
N LYS A 68 48.15 10.07 16.81
CA LYS A 68 47.23 11.00 17.47
C LYS A 68 47.70 11.41 18.86
N ASP A 69 48.13 10.44 19.68
CA ASP A 69 48.60 10.71 21.04
C ASP A 69 49.86 11.60 21.06
N PHE A 70 50.82 11.36 20.17
CA PHE A 70 52.00 12.22 20.03
C PHE A 70 51.67 13.60 19.49
N MET A 71 50.78 13.70 18.51
CA MET A 71 50.33 14.98 17.97
C MET A 71 49.60 15.82 19.04
N LEU A 72 48.77 15.20 19.87
CA LEU A 72 48.09 15.88 20.99
C LEU A 72 49.05 16.44 22.00
N LYS A 73 50.18 15.76 22.23
CA LYS A 73 51.24 16.30 23.15
C LYS A 73 51.80 17.62 22.61
N ILE A 74 52.03 17.74 21.31
CA ILE A 74 52.53 18.97 20.71
C ILE A 74 51.44 20.04 20.72
N LEU A 75 50.25 19.71 20.23
CA LEU A 75 49.12 20.62 20.18
C LEU A 75 48.73 21.24 21.54
N ASN A 76 48.89 20.48 22.60
CA ASN A 76 48.54 20.93 23.95
C ASN A 76 49.65 21.70 24.66
N ARG A 77 50.92 21.55 24.25
CA ARG A 77 52.07 22.09 25.01
C ARG A 77 52.92 23.08 24.22
N ASN A 78 53.00 22.91 22.90
CA ASN A 78 53.89 23.72 22.04
C ASN A 78 53.39 23.76 20.61
N GLN A 79 52.16 24.23 20.40
CA GLN A 79 51.56 24.30 19.07
C GLN A 79 52.33 25.18 18.05
N GLU A 80 53.00 26.22 18.57
CA GLU A 80 53.79 27.14 17.75
C GLU A 80 54.94 26.41 17.02
N TYR A 81 55.47 25.35 17.61
CA TYR A 81 56.52 24.53 16.97
C TYR A 81 56.06 23.91 15.64
N LEU A 82 54.77 23.54 15.56
CA LEU A 82 54.21 22.93 14.34
C LEU A 82 54.21 23.90 13.14
N LEU A 83 54.16 25.20 13.40
CA LEU A 83 54.09 26.23 12.36
C LEU A 83 55.45 26.47 11.65
N ASN A 84 56.53 25.87 12.11
CA ASN A 84 57.83 25.93 11.46
C ASN A 84 57.83 25.24 10.06
N ASP A 85 56.90 24.35 9.79
CA ASP A 85 56.73 23.65 8.51
C ASP A 85 55.22 23.49 8.20
N ALA A 86 54.61 24.55 7.69
CA ALA A 86 53.18 24.61 7.39
C ALA A 86 52.78 23.55 6.31
N SER A 87 53.60 23.29 5.32
CA SER A 87 53.34 22.30 4.26
C SER A 87 53.24 20.88 4.85
N LYS A 88 54.23 20.49 5.67
CA LYS A 88 54.19 19.21 6.37
C LYS A 88 53.02 19.10 7.31
N LEU A 89 52.67 20.16 8.01
CA LEU A 89 51.54 20.20 8.92
C LEU A 89 50.20 20.01 8.19
N THR A 90 50.02 20.64 7.03
CA THR A 90 48.85 20.49 6.15
C THR A 90 48.71 19.04 5.69
N THR A 91 49.83 18.40 5.29
CA THR A 91 49.85 16.98 4.88
C THR A 91 49.44 16.07 6.04
N LEU A 92 49.96 16.29 7.24
CA LEU A 92 49.60 15.51 8.43
C LEU A 92 48.15 15.67 8.78
N ALA A 93 47.56 16.87 8.72
CA ALA A 93 46.15 17.12 8.93
C ALA A 93 45.27 16.33 7.93
N GLY A 94 45.66 16.28 6.67
CA GLY A 94 45.06 15.46 5.64
C GLY A 94 45.04 13.97 6.00
N VAL A 95 46.17 13.43 6.45
CA VAL A 95 46.25 12.04 6.88
C VAL A 95 45.32 11.74 8.06
N PHE A 96 45.27 12.60 9.06
CA PHE A 96 44.33 12.43 10.17
C PHE A 96 42.89 12.48 9.73
N HIS A 97 42.52 13.40 8.85
CA HIS A 97 41.14 13.47 8.29
C HIS A 97 40.79 12.19 7.51
N GLU A 98 41.66 11.68 6.63
CA GLU A 98 41.44 10.43 5.90
C GLU A 98 41.16 9.24 6.85
N LYS A 99 41.80 9.26 8.01
CA LYS A 99 41.64 8.22 9.04
C LYS A 99 40.49 8.51 10.01
N LYS A 100 39.60 9.44 9.72
CA LYS A 100 38.46 9.82 10.56
C LYS A 100 38.83 10.36 11.95
N MET A 101 40.02 10.96 12.07
CA MET A 101 40.50 11.64 13.27
C MET A 101 40.29 13.15 13.11
N ASP A 102 39.04 13.50 12.82
CA ASP A 102 38.64 14.85 12.40
C ASP A 102 38.86 15.91 13.49
N ASP A 103 38.80 15.51 14.76
CA ASP A 103 39.12 16.37 15.90
C ASP A 103 40.57 16.89 15.88
N ILE A 104 41.52 16.05 15.49
CA ILE A 104 42.95 16.42 15.37
C ILE A 104 43.17 17.24 14.12
N ALA A 105 42.61 16.78 13.00
CA ALA A 105 42.72 17.47 11.72
C ALA A 105 42.19 18.92 11.81
N ALA A 106 41.02 19.10 12.41
CA ALA A 106 40.41 20.41 12.62
C ALA A 106 41.30 21.34 13.46
N ARG A 107 41.83 20.86 14.58
CA ARG A 107 42.75 21.64 15.43
C ARG A 107 44.02 22.05 14.69
N ILE A 108 44.59 21.18 13.86
CA ILE A 108 45.74 21.51 13.05
C ILE A 108 45.38 22.59 12.01
N TYR A 109 44.26 22.44 11.29
CA TYR A 109 43.86 23.43 10.31
C TYR A 109 43.49 24.79 10.95
N GLU A 110 42.94 24.82 12.19
CA GLU A 110 42.71 26.06 12.93
C GLU A 110 43.99 26.83 13.20
N ILE A 111 45.02 26.14 13.65
CA ILE A 111 46.35 26.76 13.92
C ILE A 111 46.97 27.29 12.64
N LEU A 112 46.87 26.55 11.54
CA LEU A 112 47.36 26.98 10.21
C LEU A 112 46.57 28.22 9.74
N LEU A 113 45.25 28.15 9.78
CA LEU A 113 44.39 29.28 9.31
C LEU A 113 44.64 30.56 10.09
N ALA A 114 44.94 30.47 11.39
CA ALA A 114 45.23 31.64 12.25
C ALA A 114 46.51 32.41 11.82
N ARG A 115 47.39 31.78 11.08
CA ARG A 115 48.65 32.38 10.59
C ARG A 115 48.62 32.85 9.13
N LEU A 116 47.64 32.31 8.37
CA LEU A 116 47.48 32.64 6.95
C LEU A 116 46.69 33.94 6.76
N ASN A 117 47.12 34.74 5.79
CA ASN A 117 46.33 35.85 5.30
C ASN A 117 45.47 35.42 4.11
N LYS A 118 44.38 36.13 3.84
CA LYS A 118 43.43 35.77 2.78
C LYS A 118 44.11 35.67 1.38
N ASN A 119 45.19 36.34 1.16
CA ASN A 119 45.93 36.38 -0.11
C ASN A 119 47.01 35.29 -0.21
N ASP A 120 47.23 34.49 0.81
CA ASP A 120 48.20 33.43 0.79
C ASP A 120 47.65 32.25 -0.03
N ASP A 121 48.49 31.65 -0.86
CA ASP A 121 48.08 30.55 -1.80
C ASP A 121 47.37 29.40 -1.11
N ASP A 122 47.76 29.07 0.12
CA ASP A 122 47.21 27.96 0.88
C ASP A 122 45.91 28.30 1.65
N TYR A 123 45.56 29.59 1.77
CA TYR A 123 44.43 30.04 2.62
C TYR A 123 43.10 29.39 2.21
N GLU A 124 42.74 29.42 0.93
CA GLU A 124 41.50 28.83 0.42
C GLU A 124 41.42 27.33 0.75
N THR A 125 42.53 26.62 0.52
CA THR A 125 42.63 25.19 0.76
C THR A 125 42.46 24.85 2.25
N VAL A 126 43.18 25.60 3.12
CA VAL A 126 43.13 25.37 4.57
C VAL A 126 41.75 25.71 5.13
N LEU A 127 41.12 26.80 4.70
CA LEU A 127 39.78 27.20 5.12
C LEU A 127 38.75 26.13 4.75
N LYS A 128 38.78 25.63 3.51
CA LYS A 128 37.93 24.53 3.06
C LYS A 128 38.18 23.26 3.89
N ASN A 129 39.44 22.87 4.06
CA ASN A 129 39.78 21.65 4.79
C ASN A 129 39.36 21.71 6.25
N LEU A 130 39.50 22.87 6.91
CA LEU A 130 39.00 23.09 8.27
C LEU A 130 37.48 22.88 8.34
N GLY A 131 36.72 23.55 7.46
CA GLY A 131 35.27 23.40 7.41
C GLY A 131 34.84 21.95 7.20
N ILE A 132 35.52 21.23 6.29
CA ILE A 132 35.24 19.82 6.01
C ILE A 132 35.58 18.93 7.22
N ALA A 133 36.77 19.09 7.82
CA ALA A 133 37.16 18.29 8.98
C ALA A 133 36.18 18.48 10.16
N LEU A 134 35.73 19.69 10.39
CA LEU A 134 34.74 19.98 11.43
C LEU A 134 33.40 19.30 11.22
N THR A 135 33.03 18.92 9.97
CA THR A 135 31.79 18.17 9.74
C THR A 135 31.83 16.74 10.35
N GLY A 136 33.03 16.20 10.57
CA GLY A 136 33.24 14.90 11.25
C GLY A 136 33.32 15.00 12.77
N THR A 137 33.14 16.20 13.34
CA THR A 137 33.16 16.43 14.78
C THR A 137 31.74 16.74 15.33
N PRO A 138 31.52 16.70 16.65
CA PRO A 138 30.24 17.14 17.22
C PRO A 138 29.91 18.63 17.05
N ASP A 139 30.91 19.47 16.72
CA ASP A 139 30.73 20.91 16.60
C ASP A 139 30.25 21.32 15.20
N THR A 140 29.00 20.93 14.90
CA THR A 140 28.35 21.24 13.61
C THR A 140 28.14 22.73 13.36
N GLN A 141 28.04 23.54 14.43
CA GLN A 141 27.89 24.97 14.33
C GLN A 141 29.18 25.60 13.78
N LYS A 142 30.30 25.22 14.34
CA LYS A 142 31.61 25.73 13.90
C LYS A 142 31.94 25.29 12.45
N ALA A 143 31.59 24.05 12.11
CA ALA A 143 31.69 23.58 10.73
C ALA A 143 30.93 24.47 9.76
N TYR A 144 29.67 24.78 10.09
CA TYR A 144 28.83 25.64 9.28
C TYR A 144 29.43 27.06 9.12
N GLU A 145 29.93 27.66 10.21
CA GLU A 145 30.51 28.99 10.20
C GLU A 145 31.72 29.07 9.24
N TYR A 146 32.65 28.11 9.31
CA TYR A 146 33.81 28.09 8.42
C TYR A 146 33.44 27.79 6.98
N LEU A 147 32.50 26.89 6.71
CA LEU A 147 32.03 26.61 5.36
C LEU A 147 31.26 27.82 4.77
N LYS A 148 30.48 28.51 5.57
CA LYS A 148 29.82 29.78 5.14
C LYS A 148 30.82 30.91 4.91
N ARG A 149 31.84 31.00 5.73
CA ARG A 149 32.94 31.93 5.50
C ARG A 149 33.63 31.65 4.18
N TYR A 150 33.94 30.36 3.87
CA TYR A 150 34.44 29.98 2.56
C TYR A 150 33.50 30.44 1.44
N GLN A 151 32.21 30.15 1.54
CA GLN A 151 31.22 30.50 0.53
C GLN A 151 31.14 32.01 0.29
N SER A 152 31.30 32.84 1.34
CA SER A 152 31.31 34.29 1.23
C SER A 152 32.63 34.87 0.66
N GLU A 153 33.75 34.22 0.96
CA GLU A 153 35.07 34.71 0.54
C GLU A 153 35.49 34.19 -0.85
N PHE A 154 35.00 32.98 -1.24
CA PHE A 154 35.36 32.24 -2.45
C PHE A 154 34.11 31.67 -3.14
N ALA A 155 33.13 32.51 -3.50
CA ALA A 155 31.87 32.04 -4.11
C ALA A 155 32.09 31.21 -5.38
N ASP A 156 33.06 31.58 -6.21
CA ASP A 156 33.46 30.90 -7.44
C ASP A 156 34.81 30.20 -7.29
N GLY A 157 35.22 29.87 -6.06
CA GLY A 157 36.48 29.20 -5.76
C GLY A 157 36.53 27.77 -6.27
N GLN A 158 37.74 27.26 -6.43
CA GLN A 158 37.96 25.90 -6.97
C GLN A 158 37.28 24.79 -6.14
N TYR A 159 36.96 25.04 -4.87
CA TYR A 159 36.29 24.06 -3.99
C TYR A 159 34.84 24.40 -3.68
N ALA A 160 34.22 25.40 -4.37
CA ALA A 160 32.86 25.83 -4.11
C ALA A 160 31.83 24.70 -4.11
N ALA A 161 31.93 23.76 -5.07
CA ALA A 161 31.05 22.60 -5.16
C ALA A 161 31.21 21.62 -3.97
N ILE A 162 32.47 21.42 -3.51
CA ILE A 162 32.75 20.55 -2.37
C ILE A 162 32.19 21.16 -1.08
N VAL A 163 32.39 22.46 -0.89
CA VAL A 163 31.87 23.20 0.27
C VAL A 163 30.36 23.23 0.27
N GLN A 164 29.72 23.45 -0.89
CA GLN A 164 28.26 23.41 -0.97
C GLN A 164 27.71 22.02 -0.61
N ASN A 165 28.35 20.94 -1.09
CA ASN A 165 27.96 19.57 -0.71
C ASN A 165 28.07 19.33 0.81
N ALA A 166 29.13 19.86 1.43
CA ALA A 166 29.32 19.75 2.88
C ALA A 166 28.25 20.55 3.65
N LEU A 167 27.88 21.75 3.20
CA LEU A 167 26.79 22.55 3.77
C LEU A 167 25.44 21.84 3.63
N ASP A 168 25.17 21.28 2.45
CA ASP A 168 23.92 20.53 2.22
C ASP A 168 23.82 19.28 3.12
N LYS A 169 24.92 18.61 3.41
CA LYS A 169 24.97 17.51 4.41
C LYS A 169 24.75 18.01 5.85
N LEU A 170 25.37 19.13 6.20
CA LEU A 170 25.21 19.75 7.54
C LEU A 170 23.79 20.23 7.80
N PHE A 171 23.03 20.60 6.79
CA PHE A 171 21.65 21.02 6.92
C PHE A 171 20.81 20.01 7.72
N PHE A 172 20.97 18.69 7.43
CA PHE A 172 20.27 17.65 8.15
C PHE A 172 20.69 17.47 9.61
N ALA A 173 21.91 17.88 9.98
CA ALA A 173 22.43 17.75 11.34
C ALA A 173 21.99 18.93 12.24
N ARG A 174 21.74 20.11 11.64
CA ARG A 174 21.44 21.33 12.39
C ARG A 174 19.99 21.55 12.71
N ASN A 175 19.09 21.08 11.85
CA ASN A 175 17.63 21.15 12.02
C ASN A 175 17.10 22.58 12.37
N ASP A 176 17.73 23.62 11.83
CA ASP A 176 17.54 25.03 12.24
C ASP A 176 16.29 25.69 11.60
N GLU A 177 15.70 25.09 10.57
CA GLU A 177 14.58 25.69 9.86
C GLU A 177 13.24 25.27 10.48
N SER A 178 12.58 26.19 11.13
CA SER A 178 11.27 25.96 11.76
C SER A 178 10.09 26.20 10.81
N ASN A 179 10.33 26.82 9.64
CA ASN A 179 9.31 27.12 8.66
C ASN A 179 9.13 25.96 7.69
N ALA A 180 8.01 25.25 7.80
CA ALA A 180 7.70 24.07 6.98
C ALA A 180 7.76 24.35 5.45
N THR A 181 7.32 25.50 4.98
CA THR A 181 7.37 25.85 3.55
C THR A 181 8.81 25.91 3.06
N LYS A 182 9.69 26.59 3.81
CA LYS A 182 11.10 26.68 3.44
C LYS A 182 11.80 25.33 3.53
N LEU A 183 11.39 24.47 4.46
CA LEU A 183 11.87 23.08 4.53
C LEU A 183 11.50 22.30 3.28
N HIS A 184 10.26 22.39 2.82
CA HIS A 184 9.82 21.74 1.58
C HIS A 184 10.62 22.22 0.38
N ASP A 185 10.74 23.56 0.21
CA ASP A 185 11.50 24.15 -0.89
C ASP A 185 12.97 23.69 -0.88
N HIS A 186 13.56 23.60 0.31
CA HIS A 186 14.94 23.16 0.46
C HIS A 186 15.12 21.67 0.14
N TYR A 187 14.24 20.81 0.65
CA TYR A 187 14.31 19.39 0.33
C TYR A 187 14.07 19.12 -1.17
N ASP A 188 13.14 19.83 -1.80
CA ASP A 188 12.89 19.71 -3.23
C ASP A 188 14.13 20.12 -4.04
N ALA A 189 14.80 21.22 -3.67
CA ALA A 189 16.05 21.65 -4.30
C ALA A 189 17.19 20.61 -4.13
N LEU A 190 17.29 19.97 -2.97
CA LEU A 190 18.27 18.90 -2.73
C LEU A 190 17.94 17.63 -3.53
N ILE A 191 16.67 17.24 -3.63
CA ILE A 191 16.22 16.11 -4.43
C ILE A 191 16.53 16.34 -5.91
N GLU A 192 16.21 17.53 -6.42
CA GLU A 192 16.48 17.90 -7.81
C GLU A 192 17.99 17.90 -8.12
N LYS A 193 18.79 18.51 -7.23
CA LYS A 193 20.24 18.66 -7.43
C LYS A 193 21.02 17.36 -7.29
N TYR A 194 20.67 16.52 -6.31
CA TYR A 194 21.47 15.34 -5.93
C TYR A 194 20.84 14.01 -6.35
N GLY A 195 19.57 13.98 -6.73
CA GLY A 195 18.89 12.78 -7.21
C GLY A 195 19.04 11.57 -6.28
N LYS A 196 19.60 10.47 -6.80
CA LYS A 196 19.73 9.21 -6.05
C LYS A 196 21.01 9.12 -5.18
N THR A 197 21.77 10.19 -5.03
CA THR A 197 22.89 10.19 -4.09
C THR A 197 22.43 10.18 -2.64
N ASP A 198 23.35 9.91 -1.70
CA ASP A 198 23.03 9.87 -0.26
C ASP A 198 22.34 11.14 0.23
N VAL A 199 22.72 12.32 -0.28
CA VAL A 199 22.13 13.61 0.09
C VAL A 199 20.70 13.74 -0.45
N GLY A 200 20.50 13.42 -1.73
CA GLY A 200 19.18 13.47 -2.35
C GLY A 200 18.23 12.40 -1.77
N ALA A 201 18.73 11.20 -1.54
CA ALA A 201 17.98 10.13 -0.90
C ALA A 201 17.51 10.51 0.52
N LYS A 202 18.41 11.15 1.30
CA LYS A 202 18.06 11.64 2.63
C LYS A 202 17.03 12.77 2.56
N ALA A 203 17.21 13.72 1.63
CA ALA A 203 16.24 14.79 1.42
C ALA A 203 14.86 14.26 1.06
N LEU A 204 14.78 13.24 0.17
CA LEU A 204 13.52 12.61 -0.20
C LEU A 204 12.83 11.94 1.00
N LYS A 205 13.58 11.23 1.83
CA LYS A 205 13.02 10.62 3.05
C LYS A 205 12.44 11.66 4.01
N GLU A 206 13.18 12.72 4.27
CA GLU A 206 12.73 13.82 5.15
C GLU A 206 11.52 14.55 4.55
N GLN A 207 11.49 14.75 3.23
CA GLN A 207 10.40 15.39 2.52
C GLN A 207 9.08 14.60 2.66
N VAL A 208 9.12 13.29 2.39
CA VAL A 208 7.91 12.47 2.50
C VAL A 208 7.46 12.29 3.96
N ALA A 209 8.40 12.22 4.90
CA ALA A 209 8.10 12.16 6.33
C ALA A 209 7.45 13.47 6.83
N LEU A 210 7.92 14.61 6.34
CA LEU A 210 7.35 15.92 6.66
C LEU A 210 5.92 16.04 6.12
N TYR A 211 5.67 15.68 4.85
CA TYR A 211 4.32 15.64 4.28
C TYR A 211 3.39 14.69 5.05
N LEU A 212 3.89 13.52 5.48
CA LEU A 212 3.09 12.59 6.30
C LEU A 212 2.70 13.23 7.64
N LYS A 213 3.64 13.90 8.31
CA LYS A 213 3.41 14.61 9.58
C LYS A 213 2.37 15.73 9.43
N GLU A 214 2.41 16.43 8.30
CA GLU A 214 1.44 17.49 7.96
C GLU A 214 0.10 16.94 7.46
N ARG A 215 -0.06 15.63 7.37
CA ARG A 215 -1.23 14.94 6.80
C ARG A 215 -1.52 15.30 5.34
N LYS A 216 -0.52 15.70 4.60
CA LYS A 216 -0.59 15.96 3.15
C LYS A 216 -0.33 14.66 2.37
N PHE A 217 -1.19 13.68 2.55
CA PHE A 217 -0.98 12.32 2.05
C PHE A 217 -0.85 12.25 0.52
N ASP A 218 -1.62 13.05 -0.21
CA ASP A 218 -1.50 13.14 -1.68
C ASP A 218 -0.11 13.62 -2.11
N SER A 219 0.48 14.56 -1.34
CA SER A 219 1.83 15.03 -1.61
C SER A 219 2.88 13.94 -1.35
N VAL A 220 2.70 13.10 -0.34
CA VAL A 220 3.54 11.92 -0.11
C VAL A 220 3.52 11.00 -1.33
N LEU A 221 2.32 10.68 -1.85
CA LEU A 221 2.16 9.75 -2.96
C LEU A 221 2.70 10.26 -4.30
N ARG A 222 2.93 11.58 -4.46
CA ARG A 222 3.62 12.12 -5.65
C ARG A 222 5.06 11.59 -5.77
N TYR A 223 5.69 11.26 -4.67
CA TYR A 223 7.06 10.74 -4.63
C TYR A 223 7.14 9.21 -4.72
N THR A 224 6.02 8.51 -4.98
CA THR A 224 5.96 7.04 -4.97
C THR A 224 7.07 6.38 -5.77
N GLN A 225 7.30 6.82 -7.03
CA GLN A 225 8.33 6.21 -7.86
C GLN A 225 9.74 6.48 -7.31
N ALA A 226 10.01 7.72 -6.90
CA ALA A 226 11.31 8.09 -6.35
C ALA A 226 11.64 7.32 -5.06
N VAL A 227 10.64 7.13 -4.18
CA VAL A 227 10.79 6.37 -2.94
C VAL A 227 11.00 4.88 -3.23
N ARG A 228 10.24 4.28 -4.16
CA ARG A 228 10.42 2.88 -4.57
C ARG A 228 11.81 2.62 -5.14
N ASP A 229 12.32 3.57 -5.91
CA ASP A 229 13.66 3.50 -6.50
C ASP A 229 14.79 3.51 -5.45
N LEU A 230 14.55 4.00 -4.24
CA LEU A 230 15.53 3.95 -3.14
C LEU A 230 15.68 2.55 -2.54
N ASN A 231 14.70 1.66 -2.71
CA ASN A 231 14.61 0.35 -2.03
C ASN A 231 14.79 0.45 -0.51
N ASP A 232 14.24 1.50 0.09
CA ASP A 232 14.32 1.80 1.52
C ASP A 232 13.02 1.44 2.21
N THR A 233 13.10 0.61 3.25
CA THR A 233 11.94 0.09 3.97
C THR A 233 11.19 1.16 4.75
N ASP A 234 11.91 2.10 5.36
CA ASP A 234 11.31 3.16 6.18
C ASP A 234 10.57 4.16 5.30
N ALA A 235 11.17 4.57 4.18
CA ALA A 235 10.53 5.44 3.20
C ALA A 235 9.30 4.76 2.56
N SER A 236 9.36 3.46 2.28
CA SER A 236 8.23 2.68 1.78
C SER A 236 7.09 2.61 2.80
N ALA A 237 7.40 2.47 4.09
CA ALA A 237 6.40 2.49 5.15
C ALA A 237 5.66 3.83 5.25
N VAL A 238 6.33 4.95 4.92
CA VAL A 238 5.70 6.29 4.82
C VAL A 238 4.67 6.33 3.69
N LEU A 239 4.99 5.75 2.52
CA LEU A 239 4.03 5.63 1.41
C LEU A 239 2.81 4.79 1.80
N ASP A 240 3.05 3.62 2.40
CA ASP A 240 1.98 2.73 2.87
C ASP A 240 1.06 3.43 3.87
N GLN A 241 1.64 4.17 4.80
CA GLN A 241 0.86 4.91 5.79
C GLN A 241 0.01 6.03 5.16
N ALA A 242 0.56 6.75 4.18
CA ALA A 242 -0.18 7.77 3.44
C ALA A 242 -1.32 7.14 2.63
N ALA A 243 -1.03 6.05 1.89
CA ALA A 243 -2.01 5.31 1.12
C ALA A 243 -3.12 4.73 2.00
N LEU A 244 -2.78 4.19 3.18
CA LEU A 244 -3.74 3.67 4.16
C LEU A 244 -4.69 4.76 4.65
N ASN A 245 -4.18 5.96 4.94
CA ASN A 245 -5.02 7.08 5.38
C ASN A 245 -5.98 7.53 4.27
N LEU A 246 -5.48 7.70 3.04
CA LEU A 246 -6.31 8.09 1.89
C LEU A 246 -7.34 7.01 1.55
N ALA A 247 -6.95 5.72 1.54
CA ALA A 247 -7.88 4.63 1.28
C ALA A 247 -8.98 4.55 2.35
N SER A 248 -8.62 4.75 3.62
CA SER A 248 -9.58 4.78 4.72
C SER A 248 -10.56 5.94 4.61
N GLU A 249 -10.09 7.11 4.16
CA GLU A 249 -10.94 8.27 3.88
C GLU A 249 -11.87 8.00 2.70
N ALA A 250 -11.35 7.48 1.60
CA ALA A 250 -12.13 7.12 0.42
C ALA A 250 -13.26 6.11 0.76
N ILE A 251 -12.98 5.11 1.61
CA ILE A 251 -13.98 4.16 2.11
C ILE A 251 -15.06 4.87 2.93
N ARG A 252 -14.71 5.85 3.76
CA ARG A 252 -15.70 6.63 4.53
C ARG A 252 -16.62 7.43 3.62
N GLN A 253 -16.07 7.96 2.53
CA GLN A 253 -16.79 8.76 1.52
C GLN A 253 -17.52 7.88 0.48
N ASN A 254 -17.45 6.55 0.57
CA ASN A 254 -17.94 5.57 -0.41
C ASN A 254 -17.32 5.72 -1.82
N ASP A 255 -16.14 6.33 -1.92
CA ASP A 255 -15.33 6.34 -3.15
C ASP A 255 -14.58 5.02 -3.28
N CYS A 256 -15.28 4.02 -3.82
CA CYS A 256 -14.73 2.68 -4.00
C CYS A 256 -13.58 2.65 -5.02
N VAL A 257 -13.58 3.54 -6.03
CA VAL A 257 -12.55 3.53 -7.08
C VAL A 257 -11.20 3.92 -6.48
N THR A 258 -11.17 5.04 -5.77
CA THR A 258 -9.95 5.51 -5.10
C THR A 258 -9.50 4.52 -4.03
N ALA A 259 -10.44 4.01 -3.21
CA ALA A 259 -10.11 3.06 -2.15
C ALA A 259 -9.45 1.78 -2.68
N VAL A 260 -10.03 1.17 -3.71
CA VAL A 260 -9.51 -0.06 -4.30
C VAL A 260 -8.16 0.18 -4.98
N ASN A 261 -8.03 1.25 -5.76
CA ASN A 261 -6.76 1.58 -6.41
C ASN A 261 -5.62 1.77 -5.40
N LEU A 262 -5.87 2.45 -4.30
CA LEU A 262 -4.87 2.65 -3.25
C LEU A 262 -4.53 1.34 -2.54
N THR A 263 -5.52 0.52 -2.19
CA THR A 263 -5.26 -0.75 -1.50
C THR A 263 -4.51 -1.75 -2.37
N GLU A 264 -4.81 -1.83 -3.67
CA GLU A 264 -4.12 -2.71 -4.61
C GLU A 264 -2.68 -2.22 -4.92
N ASN A 265 -2.50 -0.91 -5.16
CA ASN A 265 -1.20 -0.36 -5.55
C ASN A 265 -0.17 -0.35 -4.40
N TYR A 266 -0.62 -0.26 -3.16
CA TYR A 266 0.25 -0.15 -1.98
C TYR A 266 0.14 -1.35 -1.02
N GLY A 267 -0.70 -2.35 -1.32
CA GLY A 267 -0.83 -3.54 -0.50
C GLY A 267 -1.39 -3.29 0.91
N VAL A 268 -2.17 -2.22 1.10
CA VAL A 268 -2.62 -1.80 2.43
C VAL A 268 -3.99 -2.33 2.83
N GLY A 269 -4.61 -3.19 2.00
CA GLY A 269 -5.97 -3.69 2.21
C GLY A 269 -6.19 -4.38 3.56
N GLU A 270 -5.22 -5.18 4.01
CA GLU A 270 -5.30 -5.88 5.30
C GLU A 270 -5.26 -4.94 6.51
N LYS A 271 -4.62 -3.77 6.36
CA LYS A 271 -4.50 -2.74 7.41
C LYS A 271 -5.73 -1.86 7.53
N ILE A 272 -6.67 -1.92 6.57
CA ILE A 272 -7.92 -1.15 6.58
C ILE A 272 -8.80 -1.62 7.75
N GLY A 273 -9.24 -0.70 8.61
CA GLY A 273 -10.14 -1.02 9.72
C GLY A 273 -11.57 -1.35 9.26
N ALA A 274 -12.08 -0.67 8.24
CA ALA A 274 -13.43 -0.87 7.70
C ALA A 274 -13.45 -1.98 6.62
N LYS A 275 -12.99 -3.18 6.95
CA LYS A 275 -12.82 -4.30 6.01
C LYS A 275 -14.11 -4.72 5.30
N PHE A 276 -15.27 -4.69 5.98
CA PHE A 276 -16.55 -5.01 5.35
C PHE A 276 -16.91 -4.03 4.22
N LYS A 277 -16.67 -2.73 4.43
CA LYS A 277 -16.88 -1.73 3.38
C LYS A 277 -15.89 -1.89 2.22
N LEU A 278 -14.65 -2.21 2.51
CA LEU A 278 -13.65 -2.52 1.47
C LEU A 278 -14.07 -3.74 0.65
N PHE A 279 -14.57 -4.80 1.28
CA PHE A 279 -15.13 -5.96 0.59
C PHE A 279 -16.27 -5.54 -0.35
N ASP A 280 -17.20 -4.71 0.13
CA ASP A 280 -18.34 -4.25 -0.67
C ASP A 280 -17.84 -3.40 -1.87
N CYS A 281 -16.76 -2.62 -1.71
CA CYS A 281 -16.12 -1.91 -2.80
C CYS A 281 -15.50 -2.87 -3.83
N TYR A 282 -14.79 -3.91 -3.40
CA TYR A 282 -14.26 -4.93 -4.30
C TYR A 282 -15.38 -5.61 -5.09
N MET A 283 -16.48 -5.99 -4.44
CA MET A 283 -17.64 -6.60 -5.10
C MET A 283 -18.29 -5.68 -6.12
N ARG A 284 -18.48 -4.40 -5.77
CA ARG A 284 -19.06 -3.38 -6.65
C ARG A 284 -18.22 -3.15 -7.91
N LEU A 285 -16.91 -3.20 -7.79
CA LEU A 285 -15.97 -3.03 -8.90
C LEU A 285 -15.59 -4.35 -9.59
N SER A 286 -16.29 -5.45 -9.25
CA SER A 286 -16.03 -6.79 -9.80
C SER A 286 -14.60 -7.31 -9.55
N ARG A 287 -13.94 -6.82 -8.48
CA ARG A 287 -12.63 -7.30 -8.04
C ARG A 287 -12.78 -8.58 -7.19
N PHE A 288 -13.37 -9.61 -7.81
CA PHE A 288 -13.76 -10.83 -7.09
C PHE A 288 -12.58 -11.60 -6.47
N ALA A 289 -11.41 -11.55 -7.08
CA ALA A 289 -10.21 -12.19 -6.51
C ALA A 289 -9.81 -11.53 -5.19
N ALA A 290 -9.73 -10.20 -5.15
CA ALA A 290 -9.40 -9.44 -3.94
C ALA A 290 -10.50 -9.56 -2.86
N ALA A 291 -11.78 -9.56 -3.28
CA ALA A 291 -12.90 -9.80 -2.36
C ALA A 291 -12.82 -11.20 -1.73
N HIS A 292 -12.53 -12.22 -2.53
CA HIS A 292 -12.36 -13.60 -2.06
C HIS A 292 -11.19 -13.72 -1.07
N GLU A 293 -10.05 -13.15 -1.41
CA GLU A 293 -8.87 -13.16 -0.55
C GLU A 293 -9.15 -12.48 0.80
N LEU A 294 -9.70 -11.26 0.77
CA LEU A 294 -10.04 -10.51 1.97
C LEU A 294 -11.03 -11.27 2.86
N ALA A 295 -12.07 -11.88 2.28
CA ALA A 295 -13.03 -12.68 3.04
C ALA A 295 -12.36 -13.92 3.62
N SER A 296 -11.59 -14.68 2.83
CA SER A 296 -10.92 -15.92 3.25
C SER A 296 -9.94 -15.70 4.41
N GLN A 297 -9.24 -14.58 4.44
CA GLN A 297 -8.33 -14.24 5.54
C GLN A 297 -9.06 -13.92 6.85
N ASN A 298 -10.32 -13.47 6.77
CA ASN A 298 -11.07 -13.01 7.94
C ASN A 298 -12.11 -14.02 8.46
N ILE A 299 -12.35 -15.17 7.80
CA ILE A 299 -13.28 -16.22 8.31
C ILE A 299 -12.80 -16.87 9.61
N LEU A 300 -11.56 -16.66 10.03
CA LEU A 300 -11.02 -17.12 11.30
C LEU A 300 -11.04 -16.03 12.37
N ALA A 301 -11.84 -14.99 12.19
CA ALA A 301 -12.00 -13.92 13.17
C ALA A 301 -12.32 -14.50 14.57
N PRO A 302 -11.74 -13.94 15.63
CA PRO A 302 -11.98 -14.44 17.00
C PRO A 302 -13.45 -14.29 17.43
N ASP A 303 -14.10 -13.23 17.00
CA ASP A 303 -15.52 -13.01 17.22
C ASP A 303 -16.37 -13.87 16.30
N MET A 304 -17.32 -14.61 16.88
CA MET A 304 -18.14 -15.56 16.14
C MET A 304 -19.20 -14.87 15.25
N LEU A 305 -19.66 -13.67 15.63
CA LEU A 305 -20.60 -12.91 14.81
C LEU A 305 -19.88 -12.34 13.60
N ASP A 306 -18.69 -11.77 13.77
CA ASP A 306 -17.84 -11.33 12.67
C ASP A 306 -17.50 -12.50 11.74
N ARG A 307 -17.26 -13.67 12.30
CA ARG A 307 -17.00 -14.87 11.51
C ARG A 307 -18.19 -15.25 10.62
N VAL A 308 -19.41 -15.19 11.14
CA VAL A 308 -20.63 -15.43 10.35
C VAL A 308 -20.73 -14.41 9.21
N GLU A 309 -20.52 -13.12 9.51
CA GLU A 309 -20.53 -12.06 8.49
C GLU A 309 -19.49 -12.31 7.38
N TRP A 310 -18.26 -12.71 7.72
CA TRP A 310 -17.26 -13.04 6.73
C TRP A 310 -17.58 -14.28 5.90
N LEU A 311 -18.19 -15.30 6.49
CA LEU A 311 -18.67 -16.45 5.75
C LEU A 311 -19.80 -16.08 4.78
N ILE A 312 -20.72 -15.18 5.18
CA ILE A 312 -21.75 -14.62 4.28
C ILE A 312 -21.10 -13.93 3.08
N LYS A 313 -20.12 -13.07 3.35
CA LYS A 313 -19.38 -12.35 2.29
C LYS A 313 -18.61 -13.30 1.39
N LEU A 314 -17.96 -14.31 1.94
CA LEU A 314 -17.29 -15.33 1.17
C LEU A 314 -18.27 -16.13 0.29
N ALA A 315 -19.43 -16.52 0.83
CA ALA A 315 -20.47 -17.18 0.03
C ALA A 315 -20.93 -16.29 -1.15
N SER A 316 -21.09 -14.98 -0.91
CA SER A 316 -21.53 -14.05 -1.95
C SER A 316 -20.56 -13.97 -3.13
N VAL A 317 -19.25 -13.91 -2.89
CA VAL A 317 -18.25 -13.86 -3.97
C VAL A 317 -18.10 -15.22 -4.66
N LEU A 318 -18.24 -16.33 -3.92
CA LEU A 318 -18.21 -17.68 -4.49
C LEU A 318 -19.41 -17.91 -5.45
N ILE A 319 -20.59 -17.38 -5.12
CA ILE A 319 -21.76 -17.39 -6.03
C ILE A 319 -21.46 -16.57 -7.29
N LYS A 320 -20.92 -15.34 -7.14
CA LYS A 320 -20.56 -14.50 -8.30
C LYS A 320 -19.52 -15.13 -9.22
N THR A 321 -18.64 -15.94 -8.65
CA THR A 321 -17.61 -16.68 -9.41
C THR A 321 -18.03 -18.11 -9.80
N GLN A 322 -19.29 -18.47 -9.60
CA GLN A 322 -19.90 -19.77 -9.93
C GLN A 322 -19.23 -20.98 -9.23
N LYS A 323 -18.58 -20.77 -8.10
CA LYS A 323 -17.99 -21.82 -7.27
C LYS A 323 -19.03 -22.39 -6.30
N TYR A 324 -20.10 -22.99 -6.85
CA TYR A 324 -21.31 -23.33 -6.09
C TYR A 324 -21.07 -24.38 -4.99
N ASN A 325 -20.18 -25.35 -5.18
CA ASN A 325 -19.87 -26.34 -4.13
C ASN A 325 -19.22 -25.67 -2.91
N ASP A 326 -18.28 -24.78 -3.14
CA ASP A 326 -17.62 -24.03 -2.05
C ASP A 326 -18.60 -23.06 -1.39
N ALA A 327 -19.44 -22.38 -2.19
CA ALA A 327 -20.46 -21.50 -1.67
C ALA A 327 -21.46 -22.23 -0.75
N LEU A 328 -21.90 -23.43 -1.13
CA LEU A 328 -22.77 -24.26 -0.33
C LEU A 328 -22.12 -24.66 1.00
N ARG A 329 -20.87 -25.14 0.95
CA ARG A 329 -20.10 -25.53 2.14
C ARG A 329 -19.95 -24.35 3.12
N VAL A 330 -19.61 -23.16 2.59
CA VAL A 330 -19.44 -21.94 3.39
C VAL A 330 -20.76 -21.46 3.99
N ALA A 331 -21.85 -21.54 3.23
CA ALA A 331 -23.18 -21.19 3.72
C ALA A 331 -23.65 -22.16 4.82
N ASP A 332 -23.44 -23.47 4.67
CA ASP A 332 -23.78 -24.47 5.69
C ASP A 332 -22.93 -24.26 6.97
N GLU A 333 -21.65 -23.89 6.86
CA GLU A 333 -20.80 -23.54 8.01
C GLU A 333 -21.35 -22.29 8.72
N ALA A 334 -21.70 -21.23 7.96
CA ALA A 334 -22.28 -20.02 8.52
C ALA A 334 -23.58 -20.29 9.28
N LEU A 335 -24.47 -21.11 8.73
CA LEU A 335 -25.71 -21.54 9.40
C LEU A 335 -25.45 -22.32 10.70
N ALA A 336 -24.46 -23.22 10.69
CA ALA A 336 -24.11 -24.00 11.86
C ALA A 336 -23.57 -23.14 13.01
N ILE A 337 -22.83 -22.07 12.70
CA ILE A 337 -22.34 -21.11 13.70
C ILE A 337 -23.50 -20.20 14.15
N ALA A 338 -24.25 -19.63 13.22
CA ALA A 338 -25.34 -18.70 13.48
C ALA A 338 -26.42 -19.31 14.39
N SER A 339 -26.77 -20.59 14.18
CA SER A 339 -27.75 -21.31 15.02
C SER A 339 -27.31 -21.47 16.48
N ARG A 340 -26.00 -21.50 16.75
CA ARG A 340 -25.44 -21.64 18.10
C ARG A 340 -25.27 -20.29 18.82
N GLN A 341 -25.19 -19.20 18.06
CA GLN A 341 -24.89 -17.85 18.56
C GLN A 341 -26.14 -16.95 18.59
N GLU A 342 -27.35 -17.50 18.32
CA GLU A 342 -28.59 -16.70 18.22
C GLU A 342 -28.43 -15.50 17.26
N TYR A 343 -27.78 -15.73 16.12
CA TYR A 343 -27.54 -14.70 15.13
C TYR A 343 -28.87 -14.09 14.62
N ALA A 344 -28.97 -12.76 14.60
CA ALA A 344 -30.24 -12.07 14.47
C ALA A 344 -30.96 -12.31 13.14
N ASP A 345 -30.25 -12.48 12.02
CA ASP A 345 -30.85 -12.68 10.70
C ASP A 345 -30.02 -13.61 9.82
N VAL A 346 -30.41 -14.88 9.77
CA VAL A 346 -29.76 -15.89 8.91
C VAL A 346 -30.28 -15.86 7.47
N SER A 347 -31.23 -15.01 7.12
CA SER A 347 -31.82 -14.98 5.77
C SER A 347 -30.78 -14.77 4.67
N PRO A 348 -29.75 -13.88 4.80
CA PRO A 348 -28.73 -13.74 3.77
C PRO A 348 -27.98 -15.03 3.49
N VAL A 349 -27.69 -15.82 4.54
CA VAL A 349 -27.01 -17.13 4.39
C VAL A 349 -27.89 -18.08 3.60
N LEU A 350 -29.19 -18.14 3.93
CA LEU A 350 -30.15 -19.00 3.25
C LEU A 350 -30.32 -18.60 1.77
N PHE A 351 -30.28 -17.32 1.45
CA PHE A 351 -30.29 -16.86 0.06
C PHE A 351 -29.08 -17.39 -0.71
N TYR A 352 -27.87 -17.24 -0.18
CA TYR A 352 -26.67 -17.76 -0.86
C TYR A 352 -26.65 -19.29 -0.91
N ARG A 353 -27.18 -19.96 0.12
CA ARG A 353 -27.39 -21.42 0.11
C ARG A 353 -28.30 -21.85 -1.02
N PHE A 354 -29.45 -21.16 -1.18
CA PHE A 354 -30.37 -21.39 -2.28
C PHE A 354 -29.68 -21.18 -3.65
N GLU A 355 -28.96 -20.08 -3.82
CA GLU A 355 -28.22 -19.80 -5.05
C GLU A 355 -27.22 -20.91 -5.40
N ALA A 356 -26.49 -21.39 -4.42
CA ALA A 356 -25.53 -22.46 -4.59
C ALA A 356 -26.23 -23.76 -5.01
N LEU A 357 -27.34 -24.12 -4.35
CA LEU A 357 -28.10 -25.32 -4.68
C LEU A 357 -28.75 -25.25 -6.07
N MET A 358 -29.25 -24.08 -6.47
CA MET A 358 -29.76 -23.83 -7.82
C MET A 358 -28.64 -24.01 -8.87
N GLY A 359 -27.47 -23.43 -8.62
CA GLY A 359 -26.32 -23.56 -9.53
C GLY A 359 -25.79 -25.00 -9.64
N LEU A 360 -26.04 -25.85 -8.63
CA LEU A 360 -25.71 -27.28 -8.62
C LEU A 360 -26.84 -28.16 -9.16
N GLY A 361 -28.00 -27.61 -9.52
CA GLY A 361 -29.18 -28.36 -9.95
C GLY A 361 -29.84 -29.19 -8.83
N ARG A 362 -29.54 -28.90 -7.56
CA ARG A 362 -30.08 -29.62 -6.38
C ARG A 362 -31.42 -29.03 -5.97
N LEU A 363 -32.44 -29.17 -6.84
CA LEU A 363 -33.74 -28.50 -6.70
C LEU A 363 -34.50 -28.92 -5.44
N THR A 364 -34.41 -30.19 -5.00
CA THR A 364 -35.09 -30.65 -3.77
C THR A 364 -34.53 -29.95 -2.52
N ASP A 365 -33.23 -29.79 -2.45
CA ASP A 365 -32.57 -29.12 -1.32
C ASP A 365 -32.82 -27.61 -1.36
N ALA A 366 -32.89 -27.03 -2.57
CA ALA A 366 -33.27 -25.62 -2.78
C ALA A 366 -34.70 -25.36 -2.28
N ALA A 367 -35.65 -26.25 -2.56
CA ALA A 367 -37.03 -26.17 -2.07
C ALA A 367 -37.10 -26.19 -0.52
N ALA A 368 -36.34 -27.07 0.12
CA ALA A 368 -36.23 -27.09 1.58
C ALA A 368 -35.68 -25.77 2.14
N THR A 369 -34.73 -25.15 1.43
CA THR A 369 -34.17 -23.85 1.82
C THR A 369 -35.20 -22.72 1.71
N ILE A 370 -36.04 -22.70 0.67
CA ILE A 370 -37.14 -21.71 0.57
C ILE A 370 -38.08 -21.84 1.74
N THR A 371 -38.45 -23.03 2.16
CA THR A 371 -39.35 -23.25 3.31
C THR A 371 -38.76 -22.64 4.59
N ALA A 372 -37.44 -22.76 4.79
CA ALA A 372 -36.76 -22.10 5.91
C ALA A 372 -36.84 -20.56 5.81
N VAL A 373 -36.58 -20.00 4.60
CA VAL A 373 -36.68 -18.55 4.36
C VAL A 373 -38.11 -18.06 4.59
N GLU A 374 -39.14 -18.75 4.09
CA GLU A 374 -40.52 -18.39 4.24
C GLU A 374 -40.95 -18.37 5.72
N THR A 375 -40.42 -19.27 6.53
CA THR A 375 -40.68 -19.31 7.96
C THR A 375 -40.17 -18.05 8.67
N LEU A 376 -39.01 -17.56 8.26
CA LEU A 376 -38.39 -16.35 8.82
C LEU A 376 -39.00 -15.07 8.26
N ARG A 377 -39.33 -15.06 6.98
CA ARG A 377 -39.77 -13.88 6.22
C ARG A 377 -41.05 -14.12 5.45
N LYS A 378 -42.17 -14.29 6.16
CA LYS A 378 -43.45 -14.74 5.59
C LYS A 378 -43.99 -13.91 4.43
N ASN A 379 -43.84 -12.62 4.44
CA ASN A 379 -44.39 -11.70 3.42
C ASN A 379 -43.27 -10.82 2.84
N ASP A 380 -42.20 -11.45 2.38
CA ASP A 380 -41.07 -10.75 1.82
C ASP A 380 -41.02 -10.96 0.29
N PHE A 381 -40.72 -9.88 -0.42
CA PHE A 381 -40.55 -9.88 -1.85
C PHE A 381 -39.49 -10.92 -2.32
N LYS A 382 -38.41 -11.12 -1.54
CA LYS A 382 -37.39 -12.10 -1.83
C LYS A 382 -37.93 -13.54 -1.89
N VAL A 383 -38.93 -13.86 -1.10
CA VAL A 383 -39.55 -15.20 -1.13
C VAL A 383 -40.27 -15.42 -2.48
N ILE A 384 -40.91 -14.38 -3.06
CA ILE A 384 -41.51 -14.48 -4.39
C ILE A 384 -40.42 -14.78 -5.45
N GLU A 385 -39.31 -14.06 -5.39
CA GLU A 385 -38.16 -14.30 -6.31
C GLU A 385 -37.65 -15.75 -6.24
N LEU A 386 -37.54 -16.29 -5.02
CA LEU A 386 -37.09 -17.69 -4.87
C LEU A 386 -38.12 -18.67 -5.47
N TYR A 387 -39.44 -18.44 -5.29
CA TYR A 387 -40.46 -19.28 -5.88
C TYR A 387 -40.51 -19.13 -7.42
N ASP A 388 -40.38 -17.92 -7.97
CA ASP A 388 -40.32 -17.69 -9.42
C ASP A 388 -39.16 -18.51 -10.03
N ARG A 389 -37.96 -18.41 -9.46
CA ARG A 389 -36.79 -19.15 -9.93
C ARG A 389 -36.94 -20.66 -9.81
N MET A 390 -37.60 -21.16 -8.75
CA MET A 390 -37.91 -22.58 -8.64
C MET A 390 -38.94 -23.03 -9.66
N ALA A 391 -39.96 -22.22 -9.93
CA ALA A 391 -40.95 -22.51 -10.97
C ALA A 391 -40.27 -22.61 -12.34
N GLU A 392 -39.46 -21.62 -12.69
CA GLU A 392 -38.69 -21.62 -13.96
C GLU A 392 -37.80 -22.85 -14.10
N ALA A 393 -36.99 -23.16 -13.06
CA ALA A 393 -36.07 -24.29 -13.09
C ALA A 393 -36.77 -25.65 -13.18
N THR A 394 -37.86 -25.83 -12.44
CA THR A 394 -38.65 -27.07 -12.48
C THR A 394 -39.43 -27.20 -13.79
N TYR A 395 -39.95 -26.09 -14.33
CA TYR A 395 -40.58 -26.07 -15.65
C TYR A 395 -39.60 -26.48 -16.75
N GLY A 396 -38.38 -25.91 -16.74
CA GLY A 396 -37.30 -26.24 -17.65
C GLY A 396 -36.83 -27.69 -17.56
N ALA A 397 -36.93 -28.29 -16.38
CA ALA A 397 -36.65 -29.71 -16.13
C ALA A 397 -37.83 -30.64 -16.48
N ASN A 398 -38.95 -30.12 -17.03
CA ASN A 398 -40.21 -30.83 -17.27
C ASN A 398 -40.88 -31.41 -15.99
N ASP A 399 -40.52 -30.92 -14.84
CA ASP A 399 -41.22 -31.22 -13.58
C ASP A 399 -42.40 -30.26 -13.40
N PHE A 400 -43.43 -30.45 -14.23
CA PHE A 400 -44.58 -29.56 -14.30
C PHE A 400 -45.39 -29.58 -13.01
N LEU A 401 -45.34 -30.65 -12.24
CA LEU A 401 -46.01 -30.73 -10.95
C LEU A 401 -45.44 -29.68 -9.97
N ASN A 402 -44.16 -29.76 -9.75
CA ASN A 402 -43.46 -28.81 -8.86
C ASN A 402 -43.45 -27.39 -9.42
N ALA A 403 -43.31 -27.21 -10.74
CA ALA A 403 -43.42 -25.91 -11.39
C ALA A 403 -44.76 -25.24 -11.09
N SER A 404 -45.89 -25.99 -11.21
CA SER A 404 -47.21 -25.46 -10.88
C SER A 404 -47.37 -25.06 -9.39
N VAL A 405 -46.77 -25.84 -8.50
CA VAL A 405 -46.79 -25.54 -7.06
C VAL A 405 -46.02 -24.27 -6.72
N TYR A 406 -44.82 -24.13 -7.23
CA TYR A 406 -43.99 -22.93 -6.96
C TYR A 406 -44.55 -21.68 -7.62
N ALA A 407 -44.99 -21.75 -8.88
CA ALA A 407 -45.64 -20.66 -9.57
C ALA A 407 -46.89 -20.20 -8.83
N LYS A 408 -47.76 -21.13 -8.38
CA LYS A 408 -48.93 -20.78 -7.58
C LYS A 408 -48.58 -20.05 -6.30
N LYS A 409 -47.57 -20.54 -5.55
CA LYS A 409 -47.12 -19.86 -4.32
C LYS A 409 -46.61 -18.45 -4.59
N ALA A 410 -45.85 -18.24 -5.67
CA ALA A 410 -45.39 -16.91 -6.08
C ALA A 410 -46.54 -15.98 -6.43
N ILE A 411 -47.52 -16.46 -7.22
CA ILE A 411 -48.71 -15.70 -7.60
C ILE A 411 -49.53 -15.32 -6.36
N ASP A 412 -49.79 -16.27 -5.46
CA ASP A 412 -50.58 -16.02 -4.24
C ASP A 412 -49.89 -15.02 -3.30
N LEU A 413 -48.55 -15.08 -3.21
CA LEU A 413 -47.79 -14.11 -2.44
C LEU A 413 -47.77 -12.72 -3.07
N GLN A 414 -47.64 -12.61 -4.41
CA GLN A 414 -47.79 -11.36 -5.15
C GLN A 414 -49.18 -10.72 -4.89
N LYS A 415 -50.25 -11.53 -4.99
CA LYS A 415 -51.63 -11.08 -4.68
C LYS A 415 -51.74 -10.54 -3.26
N ARG A 416 -51.19 -11.23 -2.26
CA ARG A 416 -51.20 -10.79 -0.85
C ARG A 416 -50.43 -9.49 -0.64
N LEU A 417 -49.34 -9.27 -1.34
CA LEU A 417 -48.49 -8.08 -1.25
C LEU A 417 -48.94 -6.93 -2.18
N HIS A 418 -49.98 -7.16 -2.99
CA HIS A 418 -50.48 -6.20 -3.97
C HIS A 418 -49.40 -5.75 -5.00
N ILE A 419 -48.58 -6.68 -5.43
CA ILE A 419 -47.54 -6.45 -6.44
C ILE A 419 -47.72 -7.41 -7.60
N ALA A 420 -47.13 -7.08 -8.77
CA ALA A 420 -47.21 -7.88 -9.99
C ALA A 420 -45.88 -7.97 -10.72
N THR A 421 -44.77 -7.90 -9.98
CA THR A 421 -43.42 -7.77 -10.56
C THR A 421 -43.04 -8.95 -11.44
N PHE A 422 -43.46 -10.17 -11.09
CA PHE A 422 -43.15 -11.40 -11.84
C PHE A 422 -44.26 -11.82 -12.81
N SER A 423 -45.44 -11.15 -12.72
CA SER A 423 -46.51 -11.32 -13.71
C SER A 423 -46.23 -10.49 -14.98
N PRO A 424 -46.62 -10.95 -16.15
CA PRO A 424 -47.36 -12.19 -16.47
C PRO A 424 -46.50 -13.43 -16.67
N LYS A 425 -45.16 -13.36 -16.54
CA LYS A 425 -44.27 -14.48 -16.82
C LYS A 425 -44.65 -15.71 -15.99
N ILE A 426 -44.74 -15.55 -14.67
CA ILE A 426 -45.03 -16.64 -13.74
C ILE A 426 -46.42 -17.20 -13.94
N ASP A 427 -47.38 -16.36 -14.36
CA ASP A 427 -48.77 -16.79 -14.68
C ASP A 427 -48.76 -17.71 -15.90
N PHE A 428 -48.03 -17.39 -16.97
CA PHE A 428 -47.85 -18.23 -18.14
C PHE A 428 -47.19 -19.58 -17.81
N GLU A 429 -46.21 -19.59 -16.93
CA GLU A 429 -45.54 -20.81 -16.46
C GLU A 429 -46.52 -21.68 -15.65
N TYR A 430 -47.33 -21.08 -14.81
CA TYR A 430 -48.37 -21.77 -14.06
C TYR A 430 -49.41 -22.40 -14.99
N ILE A 431 -49.99 -21.63 -15.89
CA ILE A 431 -50.99 -22.08 -16.87
C ILE A 431 -50.39 -23.21 -17.74
N GLY A 432 -49.14 -23.00 -18.26
CA GLY A 432 -48.46 -23.98 -19.05
C GLY A 432 -48.21 -25.29 -18.33
N SER A 433 -47.79 -25.21 -17.06
CA SER A 433 -47.56 -26.39 -16.19
C SER A 433 -48.88 -27.18 -15.98
N LEU A 434 -49.98 -26.50 -15.66
CA LEU A 434 -51.27 -27.12 -15.51
C LEU A 434 -51.72 -27.79 -16.76
N SER A 435 -51.57 -27.13 -17.91
CA SER A 435 -51.91 -27.69 -19.23
C SER A 435 -51.10 -28.94 -19.59
N LYS A 436 -49.84 -29.01 -19.18
CA LYS A 436 -48.96 -30.19 -19.37
C LYS A 436 -49.31 -31.36 -18.46
N LEU A 437 -49.92 -31.05 -17.32
CA LEU A 437 -50.45 -32.03 -16.34
C LEU A 437 -51.87 -32.49 -16.63
N ASP A 438 -52.46 -32.05 -17.72
CA ASP A 438 -53.88 -32.29 -18.11
C ASP A 438 -54.90 -31.76 -17.09
N ARG A 439 -54.48 -30.78 -16.26
CA ARG A 439 -55.36 -30.08 -15.28
C ARG A 439 -56.03 -28.88 -15.98
N LEU A 440 -56.78 -29.18 -17.03
CA LEU A 440 -57.28 -28.19 -17.99
C LEU A 440 -58.27 -27.20 -17.37
N ASP A 441 -59.14 -27.61 -16.46
CA ASP A 441 -60.10 -26.69 -15.81
C ASP A 441 -59.40 -25.68 -14.94
N GLU A 442 -58.37 -26.07 -14.19
CA GLU A 442 -57.56 -25.16 -13.39
C GLU A 442 -56.71 -24.24 -14.27
N ALA A 443 -56.14 -24.76 -15.37
CA ALA A 443 -55.45 -23.96 -16.35
C ALA A 443 -56.36 -22.91 -16.98
N LEU A 444 -57.61 -23.28 -17.30
CA LEU A 444 -58.62 -22.38 -17.83
C LEU A 444 -58.95 -21.25 -16.84
N GLN A 445 -59.21 -21.57 -15.60
CA GLN A 445 -59.46 -20.57 -14.59
C GLN A 445 -58.29 -19.58 -14.46
N ALA A 446 -57.07 -20.07 -14.38
CA ALA A 446 -55.88 -19.22 -14.26
C ALA A 446 -55.68 -18.34 -15.55
N ALA A 447 -55.96 -18.89 -16.72
CA ALA A 447 -55.89 -18.15 -17.99
C ALA A 447 -56.96 -17.05 -18.09
N GLN A 448 -58.16 -17.31 -17.61
CA GLN A 448 -59.24 -16.30 -17.53
C GLN A 448 -58.85 -15.17 -16.57
N GLU A 449 -58.40 -15.48 -15.36
CA GLU A 449 -57.91 -14.49 -14.42
C GLU A 449 -56.77 -13.63 -15.04
N LEU A 450 -55.87 -14.20 -15.77
CA LEU A 450 -54.76 -13.47 -16.44
C LEU A 450 -55.28 -12.53 -17.55
N VAL A 451 -56.17 -13.01 -18.40
CA VAL A 451 -56.73 -12.21 -19.52
C VAL A 451 -57.49 -10.99 -19.00
N ASP A 452 -58.12 -11.08 -17.83
CA ASP A 452 -58.82 -9.96 -17.20
C ASP A 452 -57.89 -8.91 -16.59
N THR A 453 -56.57 -9.19 -16.55
CA THR A 453 -55.59 -8.20 -16.05
C THR A 453 -55.14 -7.27 -17.19
N ARG A 454 -54.52 -6.15 -16.80
CA ARG A 454 -53.91 -5.23 -17.76
C ARG A 454 -52.60 -5.79 -18.27
N LEU A 455 -52.59 -6.37 -19.45
CA LEU A 455 -51.39 -6.87 -20.15
C LEU A 455 -50.93 -5.90 -21.24
N ASP A 456 -49.64 -5.91 -21.55
CA ASP A 456 -49.15 -5.30 -22.77
C ASP A 456 -49.64 -6.08 -23.99
N PRO A 457 -49.64 -5.46 -25.20
CA PRO A 457 -50.24 -6.07 -26.38
C PRO A 457 -49.67 -7.46 -26.74
N GLU A 458 -48.37 -7.69 -26.56
CA GLU A 458 -47.75 -8.99 -26.89
C GLU A 458 -48.17 -10.07 -25.90
N ASN A 459 -48.11 -9.78 -24.61
CA ASN A 459 -48.55 -10.72 -23.60
C ASN A 459 -50.04 -10.96 -23.59
N ARG A 460 -50.86 -9.98 -24.06
CA ARG A 460 -52.28 -10.20 -24.27
C ARG A 460 -52.53 -11.21 -25.39
N LEU A 461 -51.84 -11.12 -26.51
CA LEU A 461 -51.98 -12.11 -27.59
C LEU A 461 -51.54 -13.51 -27.13
N ARG A 462 -50.47 -13.59 -26.34
CA ARG A 462 -50.07 -14.86 -25.70
C ARG A 462 -51.13 -15.45 -24.80
N ALA A 463 -51.74 -14.66 -23.96
CA ALA A 463 -52.82 -15.10 -23.07
C ALA A 463 -54.02 -15.57 -23.86
N LEU A 464 -54.42 -14.84 -24.91
CA LEU A 464 -55.51 -15.22 -25.78
C LEU A 464 -55.24 -16.53 -26.52
N ALA A 465 -54.06 -16.75 -27.00
CA ALA A 465 -53.65 -17.99 -27.63
C ALA A 465 -53.68 -19.18 -26.65
N GLN A 466 -53.18 -19.00 -25.44
CA GLN A 466 -53.18 -20.05 -24.43
C GLN A 466 -54.60 -20.43 -23.94
N ILE A 467 -55.46 -19.46 -23.66
CA ILE A 467 -56.80 -19.75 -23.23
C ILE A 467 -57.60 -20.48 -24.35
N SER A 468 -57.38 -20.07 -25.59
CA SER A 468 -58.00 -20.74 -26.73
C SER A 468 -57.52 -22.17 -26.90
N GLU A 469 -56.20 -22.44 -26.74
CA GLU A 469 -55.64 -23.79 -26.75
C GLU A 469 -56.29 -24.69 -25.68
N ILE A 470 -56.50 -24.14 -24.47
CA ILE A 470 -57.11 -24.87 -23.36
C ILE A 470 -58.59 -25.20 -23.69
N TYR A 471 -59.37 -24.28 -24.25
CA TYR A 471 -60.73 -24.53 -24.69
C TYR A 471 -60.77 -25.59 -25.76
N ILE A 472 -59.90 -25.56 -26.76
CA ILE A 472 -59.83 -26.58 -27.80
C ILE A 472 -59.52 -27.96 -27.20
N LYS A 473 -58.55 -28.06 -26.28
CA LYS A 473 -58.24 -29.32 -25.56
C LYS A 473 -59.43 -29.85 -24.76
N LEU A 474 -60.23 -28.98 -24.19
CA LEU A 474 -61.47 -29.29 -23.47
C LEU A 474 -62.64 -29.67 -24.41
N LYS A 475 -62.44 -29.59 -25.73
CA LYS A 475 -63.50 -29.75 -26.76
C LYS A 475 -64.66 -28.74 -26.64
N ARG A 476 -64.29 -27.54 -26.26
CA ARG A 476 -65.17 -26.38 -26.07
C ARG A 476 -64.87 -25.30 -27.09
N GLU A 477 -64.82 -25.69 -28.38
CA GLU A 477 -64.36 -24.86 -29.51
C GLU A 477 -65.18 -23.55 -29.65
N SER A 478 -66.51 -23.61 -29.39
CA SER A 478 -67.39 -22.43 -29.43
C SER A 478 -66.97 -21.33 -28.45
N GLU A 479 -66.39 -21.71 -27.36
CA GLU A 479 -65.92 -20.77 -26.33
C GLU A 479 -64.51 -20.23 -26.61
N ALA A 480 -63.72 -20.91 -27.43
CA ALA A 480 -62.45 -20.42 -27.92
C ALA A 480 -62.59 -19.29 -28.94
N LYS A 481 -63.65 -19.28 -29.77
CA LYS A 481 -63.88 -18.35 -30.90
C LYS A 481 -63.71 -16.85 -30.51
N PRO A 482 -64.30 -16.34 -29.46
CA PRO A 482 -64.17 -14.93 -29.12
C PRO A 482 -62.73 -14.49 -28.86
N TYR A 483 -61.96 -15.33 -28.15
CA TYR A 483 -60.54 -15.06 -27.86
C TYR A 483 -59.68 -15.12 -29.11
N LEU A 484 -59.92 -16.08 -30.01
CA LEU A 484 -59.25 -16.18 -31.29
C LEU A 484 -59.56 -15.01 -32.22
N GLN A 485 -60.81 -14.57 -32.26
CA GLN A 485 -61.22 -13.39 -33.04
C GLN A 485 -60.51 -12.12 -32.55
N GLU A 486 -60.43 -11.92 -31.25
CA GLU A 486 -59.68 -10.80 -30.67
C GLU A 486 -58.18 -10.89 -31.02
N CYS A 487 -57.57 -12.07 -30.88
CA CYS A 487 -56.17 -12.29 -31.18
C CYS A 487 -55.83 -12.04 -32.63
N VAL A 488 -56.57 -12.64 -33.58
CA VAL A 488 -56.36 -12.48 -35.02
C VAL A 488 -56.70 -11.05 -35.49
N GLY A 489 -57.69 -10.40 -34.86
CA GLY A 489 -58.07 -9.01 -35.15
C GLY A 489 -57.05 -7.97 -34.71
N SER A 490 -56.04 -8.32 -33.96
CA SER A 490 -55.00 -7.39 -33.47
C SER A 490 -54.17 -6.83 -34.62
N ASN A 491 -53.83 -5.53 -34.53
CA ASN A 491 -52.93 -4.88 -35.48
C ASN A 491 -51.44 -5.24 -35.27
N LEU A 492 -51.12 -5.91 -34.13
CA LEU A 492 -49.74 -6.29 -33.80
C LEU A 492 -49.28 -7.48 -34.68
N GLN A 493 -48.10 -7.35 -35.26
CA GLN A 493 -47.42 -8.48 -35.92
C GLN A 493 -46.67 -9.27 -34.87
N SER A 494 -47.15 -10.48 -34.61
CA SER A 494 -46.59 -11.32 -33.52
C SER A 494 -46.71 -12.80 -33.89
N SER A 495 -45.80 -13.63 -33.38
CA SER A 495 -45.88 -15.09 -33.51
C SER A 495 -47.18 -15.64 -32.86
N TRP A 496 -47.66 -15.01 -31.81
CA TRP A 496 -48.88 -15.40 -31.12
C TRP A 496 -50.12 -15.18 -32.00
N LYS A 497 -50.17 -14.08 -32.76
CA LYS A 497 -51.20 -13.86 -33.75
C LYS A 497 -51.22 -14.98 -34.82
N ALA A 498 -50.06 -15.41 -35.30
CA ALA A 498 -50.00 -16.53 -36.23
C ALA A 498 -50.50 -17.85 -35.62
N ILE A 499 -50.15 -18.12 -34.34
CA ILE A 499 -50.65 -19.27 -33.61
C ILE A 499 -52.18 -19.20 -33.47
N CYS A 500 -52.75 -18.06 -33.11
CA CYS A 500 -54.19 -17.86 -33.04
C CYS A 500 -54.88 -18.10 -34.38
N ALA A 501 -54.27 -17.67 -35.52
CA ALA A 501 -54.80 -17.92 -36.84
C ALA A 501 -54.82 -19.41 -37.21
N GLU A 502 -53.79 -20.18 -36.80
CA GLU A 502 -53.82 -21.64 -36.98
C GLU A 502 -54.84 -22.33 -36.08
N GLN A 503 -54.98 -21.87 -34.81
CA GLN A 503 -56.01 -22.38 -33.90
C GLN A 503 -57.41 -22.07 -34.39
N MET A 504 -57.66 -20.92 -35.06
CA MET A 504 -58.93 -20.55 -35.62
C MET A 504 -59.42 -21.57 -36.63
N LYS A 505 -58.55 -22.16 -37.45
CA LYS A 505 -58.88 -23.21 -38.41
C LYS A 505 -59.37 -24.50 -37.77
N LEU A 506 -59.10 -24.72 -36.47
CA LEU A 506 -59.55 -25.90 -35.76
C LEU A 506 -60.94 -25.75 -35.17
N VAL A 507 -61.49 -24.52 -35.12
CA VAL A 507 -62.75 -24.19 -34.48
C VAL A 507 -63.77 -23.64 -35.49
N GLU A 508 -63.39 -23.49 -36.77
CA GLU A 508 -64.28 -23.21 -37.88
C GLU A 508 -65.04 -24.48 -38.31
#